data_2d2de20d34e66adbc26179bbc13a90bc
#
_entry.id   2d2de20d34e66adbc26179bbc13a90bc
#
_cell.length_a   1.000
_cell.length_b   1.000
_cell.length_c   1.000
_cell.angle_alpha   90.00
_cell.angle_beta   90.00
_cell.angle_gamma   90.00
#
_symmetry.space_group_name_H-M   'P 1'
#
loop_
_entity.id
_entity.type
_entity.pdbx_description
1 polymer ?
#
loop_
_entity_poly.entity_id
_entity_poly.type
_entity_poly.pdbx_seq_one_letter_code
_entity_poly.pdbx_strand_id
1 'polypeptide(L)'
;CALPICFLMFCTRKVNDDYTWVGADGRRLAMFEGVYDVPRGISFNSYLLMDGKTVLFDTADASVCRSFLENVAHGLGGRALDYLVVQHMEPDHAADIRDLLTRHPETTVVCSAAARNMLAQFFGPGYEGRVNVVKEGDTLCTGRHTLHFVAAPMVHWPEVLMTYDETDKLLLTADAFGTFGALNGALFADEVDFHRDYLDEARRYYTNIVGKYGTQVQAVLKKAAGLDIQMLLPLHGFVWRQDLGYILGKYDLWSRYEPEQRGVVIAYASVYGGTENAANILACRLREQGVQVEMFDTSVTPASYILAAAFRFSHVVLAAPTYNGGVFVTMENLLHDLTAHGLKGRRAAYIENGSWAPTSARGMQKLLEPLNWETAADTVTLRSALRQGQQEDLERMAAQLAESVKA
;
A
#
# COMPACT_ATOMS: atom_id res chain seq x y z
N CYS A 1 14.38 -34.24 34.65
CA CYS A 1 14.75 -33.02 33.91
C CYS A 1 14.53 -33.27 32.43
N ALA A 2 13.41 -32.79 31.89
CA ALA A 2 13.27 -32.72 30.45
C ALA A 2 14.22 -31.60 29.95
N LEU A 3 15.20 -31.97 29.13
CA LEU A 3 15.95 -30.99 28.35
C LEU A 3 14.95 -30.14 27.57
N PRO A 4 15.08 -28.81 27.52
CA PRO A 4 14.26 -28.02 26.66
C PRO A 4 14.50 -28.53 25.24
N ILE A 5 13.48 -29.09 24.61
CA ILE A 5 13.52 -29.42 23.19
C ILE A 5 13.60 -28.05 22.48
N CYS A 6 14.81 -27.65 22.13
CA CYS A 6 15.04 -26.46 21.34
C CYS A 6 14.61 -26.81 19.91
N PHE A 7 13.34 -26.59 19.57
CA PHE A 7 12.92 -26.63 18.20
C PHE A 7 13.50 -25.39 17.52
N LEU A 8 14.53 -25.58 16.72
CA LEU A 8 14.99 -24.58 15.77
C LEU A 8 13.90 -24.45 14.71
N MET A 9 13.11 -23.39 14.80
CA MET A 9 12.09 -23.06 13.80
C MET A 9 12.59 -21.85 13.03
N PHE A 10 13.08 -22.08 11.81
CA PHE A 10 13.48 -21.01 10.92
C PHE A 10 12.93 -21.24 9.51
N CYS A 11 12.64 -20.14 8.82
CA CYS A 11 12.24 -20.12 7.42
C CYS A 11 12.97 -18.97 6.74
N THR A 12 14.06 -19.25 6.06
CA THR A 12 14.87 -18.26 5.35
C THR A 12 14.95 -18.61 3.87
N ARG A 13 15.12 -17.60 3.01
CA ARG A 13 15.33 -17.78 1.58
C ARG A 13 16.49 -16.95 1.08
N LYS A 14 17.34 -17.55 0.25
CA LYS A 14 18.39 -16.82 -0.46
C LYS A 14 17.77 -15.86 -1.47
N VAL A 15 18.22 -14.59 -1.42
CA VAL A 15 17.99 -13.60 -2.47
C VAL A 15 19.06 -13.77 -3.56
N ASN A 16 20.32 -13.86 -3.13
CA ASN A 16 21.49 -14.21 -3.93
C ASN A 16 22.55 -14.88 -3.04
N ASP A 17 23.79 -14.91 -3.42
CA ASP A 17 24.87 -15.57 -2.65
C ASP A 17 25.09 -14.92 -1.28
N ASP A 18 25.00 -13.59 -1.19
CA ASP A 18 25.32 -12.83 0.02
C ASP A 18 24.09 -12.36 0.79
N TYR A 19 22.96 -12.13 0.09
CA TYR A 19 21.71 -11.69 0.72
C TYR A 19 20.77 -12.84 1.02
N THR A 20 20.22 -12.84 2.22
CA THR A 20 19.20 -13.81 2.66
C THR A 20 17.97 -13.05 3.20
N TRP A 21 16.78 -13.39 2.73
CA TRP A 21 15.53 -12.99 3.36
C TRP A 21 15.38 -13.73 4.70
N VAL A 22 15.18 -12.96 5.76
CA VAL A 22 15.04 -13.44 7.14
C VAL A 22 13.74 -12.94 7.80
N GLY A 23 12.85 -12.35 7.02
CA GLY A 23 11.56 -11.86 7.45
C GLY A 23 10.59 -12.96 7.89
N ALA A 24 9.32 -12.60 8.05
CA ALA A 24 8.26 -13.55 8.40
C ALA A 24 6.90 -13.16 7.83
N ASP A 25 5.99 -14.12 7.70
CA ASP A 25 4.61 -13.90 7.25
C ASP A 25 3.65 -13.77 8.43
N GLY A 26 2.91 -12.67 8.51
CA GLY A 26 1.82 -12.41 9.44
C GLY A 26 0.48 -12.95 8.91
N ARG A 27 0.22 -14.26 9.04
CA ARG A 27 -1.00 -14.91 8.51
C ARG A 27 -2.23 -14.80 9.41
N ARG A 28 -2.04 -14.41 10.67
CA ARG A 28 -3.11 -14.30 11.67
C ARG A 28 -3.53 -12.87 11.94
N LEU A 29 -2.87 -11.91 11.30
CA LEU A 29 -3.22 -10.51 11.41
C LEU A 29 -4.51 -10.29 10.61
N ALA A 30 -5.59 -9.88 11.30
CA ALA A 30 -6.86 -9.59 10.66
C ALA A 30 -6.88 -8.19 10.01
N MET A 31 -6.20 -7.24 10.66
CA MET A 31 -6.16 -5.83 10.25
C MET A 31 -4.71 -5.34 10.29
N PHE A 32 -4.22 -4.80 9.19
CA PHE A 32 -2.97 -4.06 9.10
C PHE A 32 -3.23 -2.59 9.47
N GLU A 33 -2.35 -1.98 10.25
CA GLU A 33 -2.52 -0.62 10.82
C GLU A 33 -3.86 -0.38 11.54
N GLY A 34 -4.58 -1.44 11.88
CA GLY A 34 -5.90 -1.36 12.52
C GLY A 34 -7.04 -0.88 11.59
N VAL A 35 -6.79 -0.72 10.29
CA VAL A 35 -7.76 -0.18 9.34
C VAL A 35 -7.85 -0.98 8.03
N TYR A 36 -6.79 -1.66 7.60
CA TYR A 36 -6.78 -2.42 6.35
C TYR A 36 -6.92 -3.91 6.64
N ASP A 37 -8.00 -4.52 6.22
CA ASP A 37 -8.14 -5.97 6.33
C ASP A 37 -7.14 -6.68 5.39
N VAL A 38 -6.53 -7.74 5.91
CA VAL A 38 -5.53 -8.53 5.18
C VAL A 38 -5.89 -10.01 5.20
N PRO A 39 -6.94 -10.41 4.49
CA PRO A 39 -7.46 -11.78 4.54
C PRO A 39 -6.46 -12.82 4.02
N ARG A 40 -5.47 -12.39 3.23
CA ARG A 40 -4.36 -13.22 2.75
C ARG A 40 -3.09 -13.07 3.59
N GLY A 41 -3.17 -12.38 4.75
CA GLY A 41 -2.03 -12.03 5.57
C GLY A 41 -1.18 -10.90 4.97
N ILE A 42 0.01 -10.74 5.51
CA ILE A 42 1.03 -9.79 5.05
C ILE A 42 2.42 -10.36 5.33
N SER A 43 3.40 -10.08 4.50
CA SER A 43 4.81 -10.38 4.79
C SER A 43 5.48 -9.18 5.44
N PHE A 44 6.33 -9.42 6.41
CA PHE A 44 7.26 -8.46 7.00
C PHE A 44 8.67 -8.87 6.57
N ASN A 45 9.18 -8.20 5.54
CA ASN A 45 10.46 -8.57 4.95
C ASN A 45 11.60 -7.89 5.71
N SER A 46 12.63 -8.66 5.95
CA SER A 46 13.93 -8.20 6.44
C SER A 46 15.01 -8.98 5.71
N TYR A 47 16.13 -8.35 5.47
CA TYR A 47 17.20 -8.93 4.65
C TYR A 47 18.52 -8.88 5.41
N LEU A 48 19.26 -9.98 5.34
CA LEU A 48 20.57 -10.12 5.98
C LEU A 48 21.64 -10.22 4.89
N LEU A 49 22.60 -9.29 4.91
CA LEU A 49 23.80 -9.31 4.11
C LEU A 49 24.95 -9.96 4.91
N MET A 50 25.56 -10.97 4.33
CA MET A 50 26.70 -11.72 4.88
C MET A 50 27.98 -11.41 4.08
N ASP A 51 28.70 -10.36 4.50
CA ASP A 51 29.95 -9.93 3.87
C ASP A 51 31.09 -9.89 4.92
N GLY A 52 32.13 -9.13 4.71
CA GLY A 52 33.17 -8.85 5.70
C GLY A 52 32.57 -8.37 7.02
N LYS A 53 31.60 -7.49 6.94
CA LYS A 53 30.66 -7.11 7.98
C LYS A 53 29.28 -7.67 7.70
N THR A 54 28.53 -8.00 8.74
CA THR A 54 27.14 -8.45 8.62
C THR A 54 26.19 -7.27 8.78
N VAL A 55 25.19 -7.18 7.92
CA VAL A 55 24.19 -6.10 7.95
C VAL A 55 22.78 -6.68 7.91
N LEU A 56 21.94 -6.30 8.87
CA LEU A 56 20.52 -6.57 8.84
C LEU A 56 19.79 -5.29 8.40
N PHE A 57 18.82 -5.42 7.49
CA PHE A 57 17.98 -4.32 7.02
C PHE A 57 16.58 -4.47 7.60
N ASP A 58 16.23 -3.51 8.47
CA ASP A 58 15.00 -3.44 9.26
C ASP A 58 14.74 -4.68 10.12
N THR A 59 13.69 -4.63 10.92
CA THR A 59 13.21 -5.74 11.71
C THR A 59 11.83 -6.19 11.23
N ALA A 60 10.97 -6.70 12.10
CA ALA A 60 9.64 -7.16 11.75
C ALA A 60 8.60 -6.70 12.77
N ASP A 61 7.33 -7.01 12.52
CA ASP A 61 6.22 -6.77 13.42
C ASP A 61 6.29 -7.66 14.67
N ALA A 62 5.90 -7.12 15.81
CA ALA A 62 5.90 -7.81 17.08
C ALA A 62 5.13 -9.16 17.07
N SER A 63 4.11 -9.29 16.21
CA SER A 63 3.33 -10.53 16.08
C SER A 63 4.13 -11.70 15.52
N VAL A 64 5.23 -11.45 14.84
CA VAL A 64 6.12 -12.44 14.22
C VAL A 64 7.54 -12.44 14.81
N CYS A 65 7.80 -11.66 15.86
CA CYS A 65 9.08 -11.43 16.53
C CYS A 65 9.89 -12.72 16.72
N ARG A 66 9.28 -13.75 17.27
CA ARG A 66 9.99 -15.01 17.55
C ARG A 66 10.54 -15.64 16.25
N SER A 67 9.70 -15.77 15.23
CA SER A 67 10.10 -16.37 13.95
C SER A 67 11.20 -15.55 13.28
N PHE A 68 11.05 -14.23 13.30
CA PHE A 68 12.03 -13.30 12.77
C PHE A 68 13.39 -13.45 13.46
N LEU A 69 13.43 -13.41 14.79
CA LEU A 69 14.69 -13.53 15.55
C LEU A 69 15.37 -14.90 15.38
N GLU A 70 14.60 -15.97 15.22
CA GLU A 70 15.14 -17.31 14.91
C GLU A 70 15.70 -17.37 13.47
N ASN A 71 15.04 -16.69 12.51
CA ASN A 71 15.54 -16.56 11.14
C ASN A 71 16.86 -15.79 11.08
N VAL A 72 16.97 -14.66 11.79
CA VAL A 72 18.21 -13.86 11.89
C VAL A 72 19.33 -14.69 12.50
N ALA A 73 19.08 -15.37 13.62
CA ALA A 73 20.08 -16.21 14.28
C ALA A 73 20.56 -17.34 13.36
N HIS A 74 19.67 -17.97 12.59
CA HIS A 74 20.01 -18.98 11.60
C HIS A 74 20.87 -18.39 10.47
N GLY A 75 20.45 -17.25 9.91
CA GLY A 75 21.15 -16.56 8.82
C GLY A 75 22.55 -16.12 9.20
N LEU A 76 22.74 -15.63 10.44
CA LEU A 76 24.05 -15.24 10.96
C LEU A 76 25.02 -16.43 11.11
N GLY A 77 24.51 -17.65 11.32
CA GLY A 77 25.34 -18.85 11.45
C GLY A 77 26.40 -18.76 12.56
N GLY A 78 26.12 -18.03 13.62
CA GLY A 78 27.02 -17.80 14.76
C GLY A 78 27.97 -16.60 14.60
N ARG A 79 27.91 -15.85 13.50
CA ARG A 79 28.62 -14.56 13.37
C ARG A 79 27.92 -13.48 14.21
N ALA A 80 28.70 -12.48 14.64
CA ALA A 80 28.14 -11.26 15.23
C ALA A 80 27.33 -10.48 14.18
N LEU A 81 26.32 -9.72 14.63
CA LEU A 81 25.64 -8.74 13.82
C LEU A 81 26.37 -7.39 13.99
N ASP A 82 27.03 -6.92 12.92
CA ASP A 82 27.79 -5.66 12.97
C ASP A 82 26.87 -4.43 12.86
N TYR A 83 25.93 -4.44 11.90
CA TYR A 83 25.06 -3.31 11.63
C TYR A 83 23.58 -3.71 11.52
N LEU A 84 22.71 -2.84 12.06
CA LEU A 84 21.28 -2.79 11.76
C LEU A 84 21.01 -1.50 10.99
N VAL A 85 20.69 -1.60 9.71
CA VAL A 85 20.21 -0.46 8.93
C VAL A 85 18.70 -0.34 9.14
N VAL A 86 18.26 0.78 9.68
CA VAL A 86 16.84 1.10 9.87
C VAL A 86 16.43 2.07 8.79
N GLN A 87 15.71 1.55 7.80
CA GLN A 87 15.19 2.32 6.67
C GLN A 87 13.87 3.00 7.01
N HIS A 88 13.06 2.34 7.87
CA HIS A 88 11.74 2.77 8.26
C HIS A 88 11.47 2.49 9.74
N MET A 89 10.81 3.44 10.41
CA MET A 89 10.58 3.37 11.87
C MET A 89 9.15 2.98 12.23
N GLU A 90 8.31 2.64 11.25
CA GLU A 90 6.99 2.11 11.55
C GLU A 90 7.11 0.79 12.34
N PRO A 91 6.26 0.58 13.37
CA PRO A 91 6.42 -0.56 14.28
C PRO A 91 6.44 -1.94 13.63
N ASP A 92 5.82 -2.11 12.47
CA ASP A 92 5.85 -3.38 11.73
C ASP A 92 7.22 -3.70 11.08
N HIS A 93 8.15 -2.72 11.08
CA HIS A 93 9.56 -2.86 10.69
C HIS A 93 10.53 -2.53 11.82
N ALA A 94 10.04 -1.97 12.93
CA ALA A 94 10.89 -1.47 14.00
C ALA A 94 10.61 -2.10 15.37
N ALA A 95 9.50 -2.84 15.55
CA ALA A 95 9.09 -3.33 16.88
C ALA A 95 10.16 -4.21 17.54
N ASP A 96 10.89 -5.01 16.77
CA ASP A 96 11.85 -5.97 17.29
C ASP A 96 13.26 -5.37 17.51
N ILE A 97 13.50 -4.08 17.25
CA ILE A 97 14.81 -3.44 17.40
C ILE A 97 15.37 -3.65 18.81
N ARG A 98 14.54 -3.45 19.86
CA ARG A 98 15.00 -3.63 21.25
C ARG A 98 15.43 -5.05 21.54
N ASP A 99 14.65 -6.04 21.12
CA ASP A 99 14.95 -7.45 21.37
C ASP A 99 16.19 -7.90 20.58
N LEU A 100 16.32 -7.45 19.34
CA LEU A 100 17.49 -7.69 18.51
C LEU A 100 18.75 -7.10 19.15
N LEU A 101 18.73 -5.82 19.54
CA LEU A 101 19.89 -5.15 20.15
C LEU A 101 20.22 -5.68 21.55
N THR A 102 19.29 -6.30 22.25
CA THR A 102 19.53 -7.02 23.51
C THR A 102 20.30 -8.32 23.25
N ARG A 103 20.00 -9.03 22.16
CA ARG A 103 20.71 -10.26 21.75
C ARG A 103 22.07 -9.95 21.11
N HIS A 104 22.19 -8.80 20.47
CA HIS A 104 23.40 -8.36 19.77
C HIS A 104 23.88 -7.00 20.32
N PRO A 105 24.47 -6.96 21.53
CA PRO A 105 24.79 -5.72 22.22
C PRO A 105 25.84 -4.86 21.53
N GLU A 106 26.65 -5.42 20.64
CA GLU A 106 27.71 -4.72 19.89
C GLU A 106 27.23 -4.15 18.55
N THR A 107 25.98 -4.42 18.14
CA THR A 107 25.45 -3.95 16.85
C THR A 107 25.34 -2.44 16.81
N THR A 108 25.82 -1.80 15.76
CA THR A 108 25.63 -0.39 15.45
C THR A 108 24.37 -0.18 14.62
N VAL A 109 23.47 0.70 15.07
CA VAL A 109 22.29 1.11 14.30
C VAL A 109 22.68 2.18 13.30
N VAL A 110 22.35 1.98 12.03
CA VAL A 110 22.58 2.94 10.93
C VAL A 110 21.22 3.46 10.45
N CYS A 111 20.97 4.76 10.59
CA CYS A 111 19.67 5.33 10.24
C CYS A 111 19.74 6.82 9.94
N SER A 112 18.65 7.41 9.44
CA SER A 112 18.54 8.85 9.25
C SER A 112 18.46 9.60 10.60
N ALA A 113 18.73 10.90 10.59
CA ALA A 113 18.60 11.73 11.79
C ALA A 113 17.15 11.76 12.33
N ALA A 114 16.16 11.69 11.45
CA ALA A 114 14.75 11.63 11.84
C ALA A 114 14.42 10.28 12.48
N ALA A 115 14.89 9.16 11.90
CA ALA A 115 14.72 7.82 12.45
C ALA A 115 15.39 7.68 13.84
N ARG A 116 16.58 8.26 14.04
CA ARG A 116 17.20 8.30 15.38
C ARG A 116 16.30 8.96 16.43
N ASN A 117 15.62 10.06 16.06
CA ASN A 117 14.72 10.73 17.00
C ASN A 117 13.48 9.84 17.30
N MET A 118 12.95 9.17 16.29
CA MET A 118 11.84 8.22 16.45
C MET A 118 12.26 7.00 17.29
N LEU A 119 13.48 6.50 17.11
CA LEU A 119 14.03 5.42 17.93
C LEU A 119 13.97 5.79 19.44
N ALA A 120 14.33 7.01 19.79
CA ALA A 120 14.23 7.49 21.16
C ALA A 120 12.76 7.64 21.63
N GLN A 121 11.84 8.00 20.74
CA GLN A 121 10.41 8.10 21.05
C GLN A 121 9.78 6.72 21.32
N PHE A 122 10.09 5.72 20.52
CA PHE A 122 9.53 4.37 20.65
C PHE A 122 10.18 3.55 21.78
N PHE A 123 11.51 3.66 21.95
CA PHE A 123 12.24 2.76 22.84
C PHE A 123 12.88 3.46 24.06
N GLY A 124 12.76 4.78 24.15
CA GLY A 124 13.39 5.57 25.20
C GLY A 124 14.86 5.87 24.92
N PRO A 125 15.55 6.58 25.85
CA PRO A 125 16.96 6.93 25.73
C PRO A 125 17.87 5.69 25.91
N GLY A 126 19.13 5.80 25.50
CA GLY A 126 20.16 4.78 25.74
C GLY A 126 20.73 4.14 24.49
N TYR A 127 20.28 4.57 23.31
CA TYR A 127 20.79 4.07 22.03
C TYR A 127 21.79 5.02 21.37
N GLU A 128 21.98 6.24 21.90
CA GLU A 128 22.74 7.34 21.27
C GLU A 128 24.19 6.95 20.96
N GLY A 129 24.83 6.18 21.85
CA GLY A 129 26.21 5.70 21.69
C GLY A 129 26.35 4.58 20.63
N ARG A 130 25.25 4.06 20.11
CA ARG A 130 25.20 2.93 19.15
C ARG A 130 24.60 3.33 17.81
N VAL A 131 24.31 4.61 17.59
CA VAL A 131 23.67 5.07 16.36
C VAL A 131 24.67 5.82 15.50
N ASN A 132 24.87 5.32 14.29
CA ASN A 132 25.54 6.00 13.19
C ASN A 132 24.49 6.69 12.31
N VAL A 133 24.46 8.02 12.35
CA VAL A 133 23.50 8.80 11.56
C VAL A 133 24.05 9.02 10.15
N VAL A 134 23.24 8.64 9.16
CA VAL A 134 23.55 8.78 7.73
C VAL A 134 22.48 9.63 7.02
N LYS A 135 22.84 10.16 5.86
CA LYS A 135 22.00 10.99 5.00
C LYS A 135 22.17 10.61 3.53
N GLU A 136 21.39 11.23 2.68
CA GLU A 136 21.54 11.10 1.22
C GLU A 136 23.00 11.26 0.77
N GLY A 137 23.48 10.27 0.02
CA GLY A 137 24.82 10.24 -0.56
C GLY A 137 25.93 9.71 0.36
N ASP A 138 25.64 9.47 1.65
CA ASP A 138 26.56 8.76 2.52
C ASP A 138 26.67 7.28 2.11
N THR A 139 27.78 6.64 2.45
CA THR A 139 28.05 5.25 2.13
C THR A 139 28.48 4.44 3.34
N LEU A 140 28.25 3.13 3.28
CA LEU A 140 28.74 2.15 4.24
C LEU A 140 29.43 1.00 3.50
N CYS A 141 30.75 0.87 3.68
CA CYS A 141 31.49 -0.28 3.15
C CYS A 141 31.44 -1.43 4.16
N THR A 142 31.06 -2.61 3.71
CA THR A 142 30.93 -3.82 4.54
C THR A 142 31.99 -4.87 4.26
N GLY A 143 32.82 -4.62 3.26
CA GLY A 143 33.86 -5.51 2.75
C GLY A 143 33.87 -5.48 1.24
N ARG A 144 33.20 -6.43 0.59
CA ARG A 144 32.97 -6.46 -0.85
C ARG A 144 31.90 -5.45 -1.28
N HIS A 145 30.89 -5.25 -0.44
CA HIS A 145 29.75 -4.42 -0.75
C HIS A 145 29.93 -2.97 -0.31
N THR A 146 29.41 -2.05 -1.11
CA THR A 146 29.28 -0.62 -0.80
C THR A 146 27.80 -0.22 -0.88
N LEU A 147 27.26 0.14 0.26
CA LEU A 147 25.88 0.55 0.43
C LEU A 147 25.76 2.07 0.35
N HIS A 148 24.92 2.58 -0.53
CA HIS A 148 24.61 4.00 -0.70
C HIS A 148 23.24 4.32 -0.14
N PHE A 149 23.14 5.38 0.65
CA PHE A 149 21.86 5.78 1.24
C PHE A 149 21.14 6.80 0.36
N VAL A 150 19.86 6.53 0.07
CA VAL A 150 18.99 7.34 -0.78
C VAL A 150 17.79 7.78 0.03
N ALA A 151 17.68 9.08 0.34
CA ALA A 151 16.55 9.59 1.10
C ALA A 151 15.25 9.55 0.28
N ALA A 152 14.21 8.99 0.88
CA ALA A 152 12.87 8.87 0.31
C ALA A 152 11.78 9.45 1.25
N PRO A 153 11.92 10.71 1.70
CA PRO A 153 11.03 11.29 2.69
C PRO A 153 9.59 11.30 2.19
N MET A 154 8.66 10.93 3.08
CA MET A 154 7.22 10.77 2.80
C MET A 154 6.89 9.65 1.80
N VAL A 155 7.78 8.67 1.66
CA VAL A 155 7.45 7.42 0.93
C VAL A 155 7.58 6.22 1.91
N HIS A 156 6.69 6.07 2.98
CA HIS A 156 5.57 7.04 3.16
C HIS A 156 5.74 7.91 4.42
N TRP A 157 6.72 7.70 5.28
CA TRP A 157 7.04 8.53 6.45
C TRP A 157 8.24 9.46 6.18
N PRO A 158 8.43 10.53 7.02
CA PRO A 158 9.44 11.56 6.75
C PRO A 158 10.90 11.08 6.89
N GLU A 159 11.15 10.01 7.66
CA GLU A 159 12.49 9.50 7.95
C GLU A 159 12.99 8.47 6.95
N VAL A 160 12.15 8.00 6.01
CA VAL A 160 12.44 6.86 5.13
C VAL A 160 13.74 7.07 4.36
N LEU A 161 14.56 6.02 4.43
CA LEU A 161 15.86 5.92 3.79
C LEU A 161 15.93 4.59 3.03
N MET A 162 16.11 4.64 1.73
CA MET A 162 16.38 3.46 0.90
C MET A 162 17.88 3.19 0.88
N THR A 163 18.27 1.95 0.59
CA THR A 163 19.67 1.56 0.50
C THR A 163 19.95 0.92 -0.86
N TYR A 164 20.88 1.49 -1.63
CA TYR A 164 21.35 0.92 -2.88
C TYR A 164 22.70 0.25 -2.69
N ASP A 165 22.79 -1.03 -2.99
CA ASP A 165 24.04 -1.77 -3.06
C ASP A 165 24.59 -1.71 -4.50
N GLU A 166 25.69 -0.98 -4.69
CA GLU A 166 26.31 -0.83 -6.01
C GLU A 166 26.98 -2.11 -6.51
N THR A 167 27.34 -3.01 -5.60
CA THR A 167 28.05 -4.25 -5.92
C THR A 167 27.12 -5.26 -6.60
N ASP A 168 25.96 -5.50 -6.00
CA ASP A 168 24.97 -6.45 -6.51
C ASP A 168 23.82 -5.75 -7.24
N LYS A 169 23.88 -4.39 -7.35
CA LYS A 169 22.92 -3.54 -8.07
C LYS A 169 21.49 -3.74 -7.60
N LEU A 170 21.31 -3.88 -6.31
CA LEU A 170 20.00 -4.04 -5.70
C LEU A 170 19.61 -2.80 -4.87
N LEU A 171 18.33 -2.50 -4.87
CA LEU A 171 17.74 -1.42 -4.07
C LEU A 171 16.80 -2.00 -3.03
N LEU A 172 17.12 -1.80 -1.74
CA LEU A 172 16.23 -2.03 -0.63
C LEU A 172 15.34 -0.79 -0.52
N THR A 173 14.02 -0.97 -0.71
CA THR A 173 13.11 0.13 -1.08
C THR A 173 12.25 0.64 0.07
N ALA A 174 12.50 0.18 1.29
CA ALA A 174 11.54 0.34 2.38
C ALA A 174 10.15 -0.13 1.91
N ASP A 175 9.08 0.60 2.20
CA ASP A 175 7.72 0.25 1.83
C ASP A 175 7.37 0.44 0.36
N ALA A 176 8.18 1.16 -0.39
CA ALA A 176 7.93 1.31 -1.82
C ALA A 176 7.96 -0.06 -2.52
N PHE A 177 7.04 -0.26 -3.46
CA PHE A 177 6.82 -1.50 -4.21
C PHE A 177 6.25 -2.66 -3.38
N GLY A 178 5.74 -2.36 -2.18
CA GLY A 178 5.08 -3.32 -1.30
C GLY A 178 3.77 -3.87 -1.85
N THR A 179 3.34 -4.99 -1.29
CA THR A 179 2.11 -5.70 -1.66
C THR A 179 1.50 -6.33 -0.42
N PHE A 180 0.19 -6.20 -0.22
CA PHE A 180 -0.52 -7.02 0.77
C PHE A 180 -0.49 -8.50 0.37
N GLY A 181 -0.52 -9.37 1.34
CA GLY A 181 -0.51 -10.81 1.19
C GLY A 181 0.78 -11.46 1.72
N ALA A 182 0.64 -12.62 2.32
CA ALA A 182 1.74 -13.47 2.72
C ALA A 182 2.39 -14.14 1.50
N LEU A 183 3.70 -14.39 1.55
CA LEU A 183 4.48 -14.87 0.41
C LEU A 183 4.16 -16.31 -0.04
N ASN A 184 3.57 -17.12 0.82
CA ASN A 184 3.25 -18.53 0.53
C ASN A 184 4.46 -19.39 0.07
N GLY A 185 5.68 -19.01 0.52
CA GLY A 185 6.93 -19.67 0.14
C GLY A 185 7.57 -19.15 -1.12
N ALA A 186 6.88 -18.38 -1.96
CA ALA A 186 7.47 -17.66 -3.08
C ALA A 186 8.10 -16.35 -2.56
N LEU A 187 9.37 -16.10 -2.90
CA LEU A 187 10.03 -14.84 -2.53
C LEU A 187 10.03 -13.84 -3.69
N PHE A 188 10.10 -14.33 -4.91
CA PHE A 188 10.27 -13.50 -6.10
C PHE A 188 8.96 -13.36 -6.87
N ALA A 189 8.73 -12.18 -7.45
CA ALA A 189 7.55 -11.90 -8.24
C ALA A 189 7.40 -12.80 -9.48
N ASP A 190 8.53 -13.29 -10.02
CA ASP A 190 8.57 -14.24 -11.15
C ASP A 190 8.26 -15.70 -10.76
N GLU A 191 8.09 -16.01 -9.48
CA GLU A 191 7.65 -17.32 -8.99
C GLU A 191 6.12 -17.48 -8.95
N VAL A 192 5.39 -16.41 -9.25
CA VAL A 192 3.91 -16.36 -9.20
C VAL A 192 3.34 -15.66 -10.44
N ASP A 193 2.05 -15.85 -10.71
CA ASP A 193 1.34 -15.01 -11.68
C ASP A 193 0.95 -13.69 -10.99
N PHE A 194 1.93 -12.77 -10.90
CA PHE A 194 1.75 -11.53 -10.15
C PHE A 194 0.59 -10.69 -10.71
N HIS A 195 0.44 -10.64 -12.03
CA HIS A 195 -0.62 -9.86 -12.66
C HIS A 195 -2.02 -10.34 -12.27
N ARG A 196 -2.23 -11.64 -12.26
CA ARG A 196 -3.52 -12.25 -11.93
C ARG A 196 -3.80 -12.24 -10.42
N ASP A 197 -2.78 -12.58 -9.61
CA ASP A 197 -3.01 -12.97 -8.22
C ASP A 197 -2.68 -11.87 -7.21
N TYR A 198 -1.84 -10.89 -7.59
CA TYR A 198 -1.29 -9.91 -6.64
C TYR A 198 -1.35 -8.45 -7.10
N LEU A 199 -1.60 -8.14 -8.39
CA LEU A 199 -1.63 -6.76 -8.86
C LEU A 199 -2.69 -5.91 -8.12
N ASP A 200 -3.86 -6.47 -7.85
CA ASP A 200 -4.92 -5.75 -7.14
C ASP A 200 -4.52 -5.48 -5.68
N GLU A 201 -3.82 -6.41 -5.03
CA GLU A 201 -3.29 -6.22 -3.68
C GLU A 201 -2.10 -5.23 -3.65
N ALA A 202 -1.25 -5.23 -4.67
CA ALA A 202 -0.18 -4.24 -4.81
C ALA A 202 -0.74 -2.82 -5.06
N ARG A 203 -1.78 -2.70 -5.89
CA ARG A 203 -2.50 -1.43 -6.08
C ARG A 203 -3.15 -0.99 -4.78
N ARG A 204 -3.83 -1.89 -4.07
CA ARG A 204 -4.48 -1.61 -2.79
C ARG A 204 -3.47 -1.18 -1.73
N TYR A 205 -2.30 -1.83 -1.67
CA TYR A 205 -1.19 -1.41 -0.82
C TYR A 205 -0.73 0.01 -1.19
N TYR A 206 -0.37 0.23 -2.46
CA TYR A 206 0.10 1.54 -2.93
C TYR A 206 -0.90 2.65 -2.59
N THR A 207 -2.16 2.47 -2.96
CA THR A 207 -3.18 3.52 -2.86
C THR A 207 -3.48 3.93 -1.42
N ASN A 208 -3.44 2.95 -0.50
CA ASN A 208 -3.76 3.18 0.90
C ASN A 208 -2.56 3.64 1.73
N ILE A 209 -1.35 3.14 1.43
CA ILE A 209 -0.15 3.45 2.21
C ILE A 209 0.62 4.64 1.62
N VAL A 210 0.84 4.64 0.31
CA VAL A 210 1.72 5.62 -0.37
C VAL A 210 0.94 6.65 -1.20
N GLY A 211 -0.31 6.36 -1.57
CA GLY A 211 -1.07 7.06 -2.61
C GLY A 211 -1.21 8.57 -2.45
N LYS A 212 -1.24 9.08 -1.22
CA LYS A 212 -1.25 10.52 -0.94
C LYS A 212 0.00 11.25 -1.43
N TYR A 213 1.13 10.56 -1.49
CA TYR A 213 2.46 11.13 -1.66
C TYR A 213 3.01 10.98 -3.08
N GLY A 214 2.15 11.03 -4.09
CA GLY A 214 2.53 10.83 -5.49
C GLY A 214 3.70 11.71 -5.96
N THR A 215 3.76 12.97 -5.55
CA THR A 215 4.87 13.88 -5.88
C THR A 215 6.20 13.39 -5.32
N GLN A 216 6.21 12.87 -4.09
CA GLN A 216 7.39 12.32 -3.44
C GLN A 216 7.84 11.02 -4.11
N VAL A 217 6.88 10.16 -4.48
CA VAL A 217 7.16 8.94 -5.26
C VAL A 217 7.81 9.30 -6.60
N GLN A 218 7.30 10.30 -7.33
CA GLN A 218 7.91 10.78 -8.59
C GLN A 218 9.37 11.26 -8.37
N ALA A 219 9.65 11.94 -7.26
CA ALA A 219 11.01 12.36 -6.92
C ALA A 219 11.94 11.15 -6.67
N VAL A 220 11.44 10.11 -5.97
CA VAL A 220 12.20 8.88 -5.72
C VAL A 220 12.42 8.10 -7.02
N LEU A 221 11.40 7.94 -7.87
CA LEU A 221 11.55 7.28 -9.18
C LEU A 221 12.60 7.98 -10.05
N LYS A 222 12.64 9.32 -10.03
CA LYS A 222 13.66 10.10 -10.74
C LYS A 222 15.07 9.83 -10.20
N LYS A 223 15.26 9.70 -8.90
CA LYS A 223 16.56 9.32 -8.29
C LYS A 223 16.95 7.90 -8.71
N ALA A 224 16.01 6.95 -8.60
CA ALA A 224 16.22 5.55 -8.95
C ALA A 224 16.60 5.36 -10.43
N ALA A 225 16.07 6.18 -11.34
CA ALA A 225 16.41 6.15 -12.77
C ALA A 225 17.89 6.48 -13.06
N GLY A 226 18.60 7.07 -12.12
CA GLY A 226 20.05 7.32 -12.20
C GLY A 226 20.92 6.16 -11.72
N LEU A 227 20.32 5.09 -11.19
CA LEU A 227 21.01 3.93 -10.63
C LEU A 227 20.85 2.71 -11.56
N ASP A 228 21.88 1.86 -11.61
CA ASP A 228 21.82 0.57 -12.32
C ASP A 228 21.17 -0.49 -11.42
N ILE A 229 19.84 -0.51 -11.35
CA ILE A 229 19.08 -1.40 -10.46
C ILE A 229 18.70 -2.67 -11.21
N GLN A 230 19.13 -3.82 -10.67
CA GLN A 230 18.80 -5.15 -11.19
C GLN A 230 17.80 -5.89 -10.30
N MET A 231 17.55 -5.38 -9.07
CA MET A 231 16.64 -6.02 -8.12
C MET A 231 16.03 -4.98 -7.16
N LEU A 232 14.74 -5.15 -6.81
CA LEU A 232 14.05 -4.35 -5.78
C LEU A 232 13.67 -5.26 -4.61
N LEU A 233 14.02 -4.84 -3.40
CA LEU A 233 13.78 -5.56 -2.15
C LEU A 233 12.85 -4.74 -1.24
N PRO A 234 11.52 -4.88 -1.36
CA PRO A 234 10.56 -4.15 -0.53
C PRO A 234 10.40 -4.79 0.86
N LEU A 235 9.91 -4.01 1.82
CA LEU A 235 9.61 -4.49 3.17
C LEU A 235 8.31 -5.32 3.25
N HIS A 236 7.45 -5.27 2.22
CA HIS A 236 6.27 -6.14 2.08
C HIS A 236 6.19 -6.72 0.67
N GLY A 237 5.66 -7.96 0.57
CA GLY A 237 5.43 -8.61 -0.72
C GLY A 237 6.70 -9.16 -1.35
N PHE A 238 6.75 -9.16 -2.66
CA PHE A 238 7.74 -9.91 -3.43
C PHE A 238 8.98 -9.09 -3.79
N VAL A 239 10.13 -9.76 -3.81
CA VAL A 239 11.37 -9.26 -4.42
C VAL A 239 11.22 -9.29 -5.94
N TRP A 240 11.59 -8.19 -6.60
CA TRP A 240 11.61 -8.08 -8.05
C TRP A 240 13.04 -8.25 -8.57
N ARG A 241 13.26 -9.25 -9.41
CA ARG A 241 14.55 -9.52 -10.09
C ARG A 241 14.41 -9.67 -11.61
N GLN A 242 13.18 -9.69 -12.11
CA GLN A 242 12.81 -9.69 -13.51
C GLN A 242 11.68 -8.69 -13.72
N ASP A 243 11.52 -8.20 -14.94
CA ASP A 243 10.43 -7.30 -15.34
C ASP A 243 10.25 -6.08 -14.42
N LEU A 244 11.35 -5.51 -13.90
CA LEU A 244 11.32 -4.33 -13.04
C LEU A 244 10.52 -3.19 -13.66
N GLY A 245 10.57 -3.05 -14.99
CA GLY A 245 9.83 -2.07 -15.75
C GLY A 245 8.31 -2.16 -15.54
N TYR A 246 7.78 -3.34 -15.26
CA TYR A 246 6.35 -3.54 -14.99
C TYR A 246 5.92 -2.82 -13.72
N ILE A 247 6.56 -3.11 -12.58
CA ILE A 247 6.17 -2.51 -11.30
C ILE A 247 6.57 -1.02 -11.22
N LEU A 248 7.71 -0.64 -11.77
CA LEU A 248 8.13 0.75 -11.89
C LEU A 248 7.13 1.56 -12.72
N GLY A 249 6.64 1.00 -13.84
CA GLY A 249 5.60 1.62 -14.67
C GLY A 249 4.26 1.77 -13.93
N LYS A 250 3.89 0.81 -13.06
CA LYS A 250 2.70 0.92 -12.21
C LYS A 250 2.85 2.05 -11.19
N TYR A 251 3.99 2.12 -10.51
CA TYR A 251 4.28 3.20 -9.56
C TYR A 251 4.32 4.58 -10.23
N ASP A 252 4.90 4.68 -11.42
CA ASP A 252 4.90 5.92 -12.19
C ASP A 252 3.46 6.38 -12.52
N LEU A 253 2.63 5.47 -13.01
CA LEU A 253 1.23 5.74 -13.37
C LEU A 253 0.39 6.12 -12.13
N TRP A 254 0.49 5.33 -11.05
CA TRP A 254 -0.28 5.58 -9.83
C TRP A 254 0.12 6.90 -9.15
N SER A 255 1.41 7.23 -9.11
CA SER A 255 1.91 8.44 -8.47
C SER A 255 1.61 9.73 -9.26
N ARG A 256 1.31 9.62 -10.54
CA ARG A 256 0.74 10.70 -11.36
C ARG A 256 -0.78 10.79 -11.26
N TYR A 257 -1.41 9.88 -10.51
CA TYR A 257 -2.87 9.73 -10.41
C TYR A 257 -3.54 9.44 -11.75
N GLU A 258 -2.84 8.84 -12.69
CA GLU A 258 -3.41 8.42 -13.96
C GLU A 258 -4.18 7.10 -13.79
N PRO A 259 -5.38 6.97 -14.38
CA PRO A 259 -6.14 5.73 -14.30
C PRO A 259 -5.47 4.64 -15.15
N GLU A 260 -5.47 3.39 -14.64
CA GLU A 260 -4.99 2.25 -15.42
C GLU A 260 -5.94 1.89 -16.57
N GLN A 261 -7.22 2.16 -16.38
CA GLN A 261 -8.29 1.77 -17.31
C GLN A 261 -9.34 2.87 -17.43
N ARG A 262 -9.83 3.05 -18.63
CA ARG A 262 -11.05 3.82 -18.87
C ARG A 262 -12.25 2.96 -18.50
N GLY A 263 -13.07 3.43 -17.57
CA GLY A 263 -14.22 2.69 -17.07
C GLY A 263 -14.80 3.37 -15.84
N VAL A 264 -15.74 2.72 -15.20
CA VAL A 264 -16.55 3.26 -14.12
C VAL A 264 -16.52 2.38 -12.89
N VAL A 265 -16.20 2.96 -11.73
CA VAL A 265 -16.50 2.38 -10.42
C VAL A 265 -17.85 2.91 -9.95
N ILE A 266 -18.72 2.04 -9.52
CA ILE A 266 -19.99 2.42 -8.87
C ILE A 266 -19.89 2.01 -7.41
N ALA A 267 -19.72 2.99 -6.52
CA ALA A 267 -19.83 2.80 -5.08
C ALA A 267 -21.25 3.19 -4.65
N TYR A 268 -21.97 2.27 -4.02
CA TYR A 268 -23.34 2.54 -3.60
C TYR A 268 -23.58 2.19 -2.14
N ALA A 269 -24.51 2.89 -1.53
CA ALA A 269 -25.14 2.56 -0.26
C ALA A 269 -26.64 2.41 -0.47
N SER A 270 -27.27 1.44 0.15
CA SER A 270 -28.70 1.25 0.02
C SER A 270 -29.30 0.71 1.33
N VAL A 271 -30.46 1.25 1.76
CA VAL A 271 -31.13 0.80 2.99
C VAL A 271 -32.09 -0.36 2.68
N TYR A 272 -32.94 -0.21 1.68
CA TYR A 272 -33.97 -1.19 1.29
C TYR A 272 -33.95 -1.55 -0.20
N GLY A 273 -32.80 -1.46 -0.87
CA GLY A 273 -32.59 -1.89 -2.24
C GLY A 273 -32.94 -0.86 -3.32
N GLY A 274 -33.58 0.28 -3.01
CA GLY A 274 -33.98 1.26 -4.04
C GLY A 274 -32.80 1.91 -4.75
N THR A 275 -31.77 2.33 -4.01
CA THR A 275 -30.54 2.91 -4.57
C THR A 275 -29.69 1.83 -5.26
N GLU A 276 -29.58 0.65 -4.67
CA GLU A 276 -28.91 -0.50 -5.24
C GLU A 276 -29.50 -0.89 -6.61
N ASN A 277 -30.84 -0.94 -6.71
CA ASN A 277 -31.53 -1.23 -7.97
C ASN A 277 -31.14 -0.23 -9.07
N ALA A 278 -31.08 1.06 -8.74
CA ALA A 278 -30.67 2.09 -9.71
C ALA A 278 -29.19 1.93 -10.11
N ALA A 279 -28.31 1.60 -9.16
CA ALA A 279 -26.90 1.31 -9.42
C ALA A 279 -26.72 0.09 -10.35
N ASN A 280 -27.49 -0.98 -10.13
CA ASN A 280 -27.50 -2.18 -10.99
C ASN A 280 -27.97 -1.87 -12.41
N ILE A 281 -29.06 -1.08 -12.56
CA ILE A 281 -29.56 -0.68 -13.88
C ILE A 281 -28.50 0.14 -14.61
N LEU A 282 -27.91 1.14 -13.94
CA LEU A 282 -26.84 1.95 -14.53
C LEU A 282 -25.66 1.07 -14.99
N ALA A 283 -25.25 0.12 -14.18
CA ALA A 283 -24.16 -0.81 -14.53
C ALA A 283 -24.50 -1.62 -15.78
N CYS A 284 -25.71 -2.16 -15.87
CA CYS A 284 -26.17 -2.88 -17.05
C CYS A 284 -26.12 -1.99 -18.31
N ARG A 285 -26.66 -0.77 -18.24
CA ARG A 285 -26.69 0.17 -19.38
C ARG A 285 -25.27 0.58 -19.81
N LEU A 286 -24.34 0.76 -18.87
CA LEU A 286 -22.94 1.03 -19.19
C LEU A 286 -22.28 -0.15 -19.87
N ARG A 287 -22.49 -1.37 -19.36
CA ARG A 287 -21.95 -2.61 -19.97
C ARG A 287 -22.51 -2.84 -21.37
N GLU A 288 -23.76 -2.58 -21.63
CA GLU A 288 -24.39 -2.64 -22.98
C GLU A 288 -23.73 -1.68 -23.96
N GLN A 289 -23.15 -0.57 -23.47
CA GLN A 289 -22.41 0.41 -24.27
C GLN A 289 -20.88 0.11 -24.33
N GLY A 290 -20.45 -1.04 -23.82
CA GLY A 290 -19.05 -1.50 -23.86
C GLY A 290 -18.16 -0.89 -22.78
N VAL A 291 -18.71 -0.17 -21.79
CA VAL A 291 -17.94 0.42 -20.68
C VAL A 291 -17.62 -0.64 -19.64
N GLN A 292 -16.37 -0.68 -19.17
CA GLN A 292 -15.99 -1.53 -18.04
C GLN A 292 -16.58 -0.93 -16.75
N VAL A 293 -17.18 -1.81 -15.93
CA VAL A 293 -17.82 -1.40 -14.67
C VAL A 293 -17.42 -2.36 -13.56
N GLU A 294 -17.12 -1.81 -12.40
CA GLU A 294 -16.95 -2.50 -11.13
C GLU A 294 -17.87 -1.87 -10.08
N MET A 295 -18.52 -2.68 -9.25
CA MET A 295 -19.52 -2.21 -8.30
C MET A 295 -19.18 -2.63 -6.88
N PHE A 296 -19.44 -1.72 -5.92
CA PHE A 296 -19.19 -1.96 -4.50
C PHE A 296 -20.33 -1.45 -3.64
N ASP A 297 -20.84 -2.30 -2.75
CA ASP A 297 -21.68 -1.89 -1.64
C ASP A 297 -20.80 -1.39 -0.49
N THR A 298 -20.89 -0.10 -0.18
CA THR A 298 -20.10 0.53 0.90
C THR A 298 -20.46 0.00 2.30
N SER A 299 -21.55 -0.72 2.45
CA SER A 299 -21.97 -1.30 3.73
C SER A 299 -21.25 -2.59 4.08
N VAL A 300 -20.68 -3.28 3.09
CA VAL A 300 -20.00 -4.59 3.25
C VAL A 300 -18.60 -4.64 2.66
N THR A 301 -18.22 -3.66 1.86
CA THR A 301 -16.89 -3.58 1.26
C THR A 301 -16.04 -2.54 2.00
N PRO A 302 -14.89 -2.93 2.57
CA PRO A 302 -13.97 -1.97 3.18
C PRO A 302 -13.53 -0.88 2.18
N ALA A 303 -13.40 0.36 2.65
CA ALA A 303 -13.07 1.51 1.82
C ALA A 303 -11.76 1.33 1.03
N SER A 304 -10.79 0.60 1.58
CA SER A 304 -9.49 0.34 0.93
C SER A 304 -9.58 -0.31 -0.45
N TYR A 305 -10.56 -1.21 -0.66
CA TYR A 305 -10.80 -1.83 -1.97
C TYR A 305 -11.44 -0.85 -2.95
N ILE A 306 -12.37 -0.04 -2.46
CA ILE A 306 -13.06 0.96 -3.31
C ILE A 306 -12.09 2.06 -3.72
N LEU A 307 -11.20 2.48 -2.82
CA LEU A 307 -10.13 3.43 -3.11
C LEU A 307 -9.19 2.87 -4.19
N ALA A 308 -8.76 1.61 -4.07
CA ALA A 308 -7.93 0.96 -5.06
C ALA A 308 -8.60 0.87 -6.45
N ALA A 309 -9.90 0.57 -6.47
CA ALA A 309 -10.69 0.59 -7.70
C ALA A 309 -10.83 2.02 -8.27
N ALA A 310 -11.01 3.03 -7.44
CA ALA A 310 -11.03 4.43 -7.87
C ALA A 310 -9.68 4.90 -8.44
N PHE A 311 -8.56 4.35 -7.96
CA PHE A 311 -7.25 4.57 -8.61
C PHE A 311 -7.14 3.87 -9.96
N ARG A 312 -7.73 2.68 -10.10
CA ARG A 312 -7.71 1.91 -11.35
C ARG A 312 -8.53 2.54 -12.45
N PHE A 313 -9.73 3.04 -12.14
CA PHE A 313 -10.69 3.53 -13.14
C PHE A 313 -10.73 5.04 -13.26
N SER A 314 -11.14 5.54 -14.44
CA SER A 314 -11.20 6.98 -14.74
C SER A 314 -12.43 7.69 -14.16
N HIS A 315 -13.54 6.97 -13.92
CA HIS A 315 -14.81 7.53 -13.48
C HIS A 315 -15.33 6.84 -12.24
N VAL A 316 -15.98 7.62 -11.38
CA VAL A 316 -16.59 7.15 -10.12
C VAL A 316 -18.04 7.60 -10.05
N VAL A 317 -18.96 6.66 -9.92
CA VAL A 317 -20.37 6.95 -9.61
C VAL A 317 -20.59 6.70 -8.12
N LEU A 318 -21.19 7.67 -7.45
CA LEU A 318 -21.50 7.63 -6.04
C LEU A 318 -23.01 7.64 -5.88
N ALA A 319 -23.57 6.57 -5.33
CA ALA A 319 -25.00 6.38 -5.19
C ALA A 319 -25.36 6.19 -3.71
N ALA A 320 -26.10 7.12 -3.11
CA ALA A 320 -26.44 7.01 -1.70
C ALA A 320 -27.80 7.62 -1.35
N PRO A 321 -28.52 7.06 -0.35
CA PRO A 321 -29.71 7.70 0.18
C PRO A 321 -29.33 8.88 1.08
N THR A 322 -30.25 9.82 1.19
CA THR A 322 -30.24 10.83 2.26
C THR A 322 -30.64 10.15 3.57
N TYR A 323 -29.77 10.27 4.57
CA TYR A 323 -29.97 9.67 5.89
C TYR A 323 -29.67 10.68 6.99
N ASN A 324 -30.57 10.85 7.96
CA ASN A 324 -30.48 11.87 9.01
C ASN A 324 -30.20 13.29 8.48
N GLY A 325 -30.72 13.63 7.30
CA GLY A 325 -30.51 14.93 6.64
C GLY A 325 -29.14 15.09 5.96
N GLY A 326 -28.27 14.05 5.96
CA GLY A 326 -26.94 14.03 5.38
C GLY A 326 -26.73 12.89 4.39
N VAL A 327 -25.46 12.57 4.13
CA VAL A 327 -25.04 11.42 3.35
C VAL A 327 -25.15 10.15 4.22
N PHE A 328 -25.42 9.00 3.63
CA PHE A 328 -25.42 7.73 4.35
C PHE A 328 -24.02 7.43 4.90
N VAL A 329 -23.95 6.99 6.16
CA VAL A 329 -22.69 6.95 6.95
C VAL A 329 -21.55 6.18 6.28
N THR A 330 -21.81 5.03 5.66
CA THR A 330 -20.74 4.23 5.01
C THR A 330 -20.22 4.92 3.76
N MET A 331 -21.07 5.60 3.01
CA MET A 331 -20.69 6.46 1.89
C MET A 331 -19.88 7.67 2.37
N GLU A 332 -20.32 8.33 3.45
CA GLU A 332 -19.61 9.48 4.03
C GLU A 332 -18.18 9.09 4.45
N ASN A 333 -18.01 7.94 5.10
CA ASN A 333 -16.70 7.41 5.48
C ASN A 333 -15.80 7.19 4.24
N LEU A 334 -16.34 6.58 3.17
CA LEU A 334 -15.59 6.41 1.91
C LEU A 334 -15.16 7.76 1.31
N LEU A 335 -16.03 8.76 1.32
CA LEU A 335 -15.72 10.08 0.76
C LEU A 335 -14.64 10.81 1.56
N HIS A 336 -14.66 10.68 2.89
CA HIS A 336 -13.58 11.19 3.74
C HIS A 336 -12.25 10.50 3.44
N ASP A 337 -12.26 9.19 3.24
CA ASP A 337 -11.06 8.42 2.93
C ASP A 337 -10.48 8.80 1.55
N LEU A 338 -11.31 8.83 0.51
CA LEU A 338 -10.91 9.33 -0.83
C LEU A 338 -10.27 10.72 -0.76
N THR A 339 -10.84 11.61 0.05
CA THR A 339 -10.33 12.98 0.21
C THR A 339 -9.02 13.01 0.98
N ALA A 340 -8.88 12.20 2.04
CA ALA A 340 -7.65 12.09 2.82
C ALA A 340 -6.46 11.60 1.98
N HIS A 341 -6.70 10.67 1.05
CA HIS A 341 -5.69 10.15 0.12
C HIS A 341 -5.43 11.08 -1.07
N GLY A 342 -6.25 12.11 -1.28
CA GLY A 342 -6.00 13.15 -2.27
C GLY A 342 -6.02 12.67 -3.72
N LEU A 343 -6.85 11.66 -4.04
CA LEU A 343 -6.96 11.10 -5.39
C LEU A 343 -7.41 12.15 -6.39
N LYS A 344 -6.60 12.42 -7.40
CA LYS A 344 -6.82 13.44 -8.45
C LYS A 344 -7.22 12.82 -9.79
N GLY A 345 -7.64 13.66 -10.72
CA GLY A 345 -7.82 13.29 -12.12
C GLY A 345 -8.95 12.28 -12.36
N ARG A 346 -9.98 12.27 -11.50
CA ARG A 346 -11.18 11.44 -11.70
C ARG A 346 -12.36 12.30 -12.09
N ARG A 347 -13.37 11.66 -12.71
CA ARG A 347 -14.66 12.28 -13.00
C ARG A 347 -15.74 11.58 -12.20
N ALA A 348 -16.66 12.36 -11.62
CA ALA A 348 -17.73 11.86 -10.76
C ALA A 348 -19.12 11.98 -11.37
N ALA A 349 -20.02 11.07 -11.02
CA ALA A 349 -21.46 11.23 -11.20
C ALA A 349 -22.20 10.76 -9.94
N TYR A 350 -23.44 11.26 -9.75
CA TYR A 350 -24.13 11.11 -8.49
C TYR A 350 -25.56 10.60 -8.69
N ILE A 351 -25.92 9.59 -7.88
CA ILE A 351 -27.29 9.14 -7.71
C ILE A 351 -27.68 9.39 -6.26
N GLU A 352 -28.72 10.18 -6.05
CA GLU A 352 -29.28 10.41 -4.72
C GLU A 352 -30.64 9.77 -4.57
N ASN A 353 -30.99 9.36 -3.35
CA ASN A 353 -32.31 8.86 -3.02
C ASN A 353 -32.85 9.48 -1.72
N GLY A 354 -34.13 9.78 -1.68
CA GLY A 354 -34.80 10.28 -0.47
C GLY A 354 -36.30 10.42 -0.68
N SER A 355 -37.09 9.85 0.22
CA SER A 355 -38.56 9.83 0.08
C SER A 355 -39.18 11.24 0.10
N TRP A 356 -38.67 12.14 0.95
CA TRP A 356 -39.21 13.48 1.14
C TRP A 356 -38.23 14.62 0.86
N ALA A 357 -36.94 14.45 1.12
CA ALA A 357 -35.91 15.48 0.97
C ALA A 357 -34.58 14.88 0.53
N PRO A 358 -34.44 14.47 -0.76
CA PRO A 358 -33.15 13.99 -1.27
C PRO A 358 -32.15 15.14 -1.31
N THR A 359 -31.01 14.98 -0.60
CA THR A 359 -29.94 15.98 -0.48
C THR A 359 -28.53 15.34 -0.46
N SER A 360 -28.45 14.01 -0.57
CA SER A 360 -27.17 13.31 -0.45
C SER A 360 -26.18 13.64 -1.57
N ALA A 361 -26.65 13.91 -2.80
CA ALA A 361 -25.77 14.30 -3.90
C ALA A 361 -25.00 15.58 -3.58
N ARG A 362 -25.67 16.60 -3.09
CA ARG A 362 -25.02 17.85 -2.66
C ARG A 362 -24.03 17.62 -1.51
N GLY A 363 -24.37 16.72 -0.58
CA GLY A 363 -23.47 16.32 0.50
C GLY A 363 -22.22 15.64 -0.02
N MET A 364 -22.37 14.67 -0.93
CA MET A 364 -21.27 13.96 -1.58
C MET A 364 -20.36 14.90 -2.38
N GLN A 365 -20.93 15.79 -3.19
CA GLN A 365 -20.18 16.81 -3.94
C GLN A 365 -19.34 17.70 -3.02
N LYS A 366 -19.93 18.16 -1.91
CA LYS A 366 -19.24 19.01 -0.94
C LYS A 366 -18.04 18.29 -0.29
N LEU A 367 -18.17 17.01 0.03
CA LEU A 367 -17.08 16.22 0.62
C LEU A 367 -15.94 15.99 -0.36
N LEU A 368 -16.22 15.89 -1.67
CA LEU A 368 -15.22 15.70 -2.71
C LEU A 368 -14.66 17.01 -3.28
N GLU A 369 -15.18 18.17 -2.88
CA GLU A 369 -14.71 19.47 -3.37
C GLU A 369 -13.16 19.64 -3.33
N PRO A 370 -12.44 19.19 -2.28
CA PRO A 370 -10.98 19.28 -2.24
C PRO A 370 -10.25 18.50 -3.35
N LEU A 371 -10.88 17.50 -3.94
CA LEU A 371 -10.27 16.66 -5.01
C LEU A 371 -10.39 17.30 -6.40
N ASN A 372 -11.24 18.32 -6.56
CA ASN A 372 -11.52 19.00 -7.84
C ASN A 372 -11.90 18.03 -8.98
N TRP A 373 -12.71 17.01 -8.68
CA TRP A 373 -13.19 16.08 -9.69
C TRP A 373 -14.26 16.76 -10.57
N GLU A 374 -14.15 16.56 -11.88
CA GLU A 374 -15.16 17.03 -12.82
C GLU A 374 -16.44 16.19 -12.72
N THR A 375 -17.61 16.82 -12.88
CA THR A 375 -18.87 16.10 -12.99
C THR A 375 -19.03 15.54 -14.40
N ALA A 376 -19.22 14.23 -14.53
CA ALA A 376 -19.28 13.51 -15.81
C ALA A 376 -20.70 13.33 -16.37
N ALA A 377 -21.73 13.47 -15.54
CA ALA A 377 -23.14 13.31 -15.93
C ALA A 377 -24.07 14.05 -14.99
N ASP A 378 -25.28 14.29 -15.46
CA ASP A 378 -26.36 14.88 -14.65
C ASP A 378 -26.68 14.00 -13.43
N THR A 379 -26.97 14.64 -12.30
CA THR A 379 -27.39 13.92 -11.08
C THR A 379 -28.75 13.28 -11.27
N VAL A 380 -28.87 11.99 -10.92
CA VAL A 380 -30.15 11.29 -10.90
C VAL A 380 -30.74 11.32 -9.48
N THR A 381 -31.94 11.85 -9.33
CA THR A 381 -32.67 11.95 -8.06
C THR A 381 -33.81 10.93 -8.00
N LEU A 382 -33.72 10.00 -7.06
CA LEU A 382 -34.74 9.02 -6.77
C LEU A 382 -35.61 9.45 -5.59
N ARG A 383 -36.86 9.00 -5.63
CA ARG A 383 -37.79 9.17 -4.51
C ARG A 383 -38.34 7.81 -4.08
N SER A 384 -37.57 7.16 -3.17
CA SER A 384 -37.78 5.81 -2.65
C SER A 384 -37.48 4.72 -3.70
N ALA A 385 -38.48 4.33 -4.49
CA ALA A 385 -38.34 3.32 -5.54
C ALA A 385 -38.20 3.96 -6.92
N LEU A 386 -37.53 3.27 -7.83
CA LEU A 386 -37.40 3.70 -9.22
C LEU A 386 -38.79 3.69 -9.92
N ARG A 387 -39.09 4.76 -10.66
CA ARG A 387 -40.25 4.90 -11.50
C ARG A 387 -39.84 5.01 -12.97
N GLN A 388 -40.80 4.84 -13.89
CA GLN A 388 -40.54 4.82 -15.34
C GLN A 388 -39.74 6.05 -15.82
N GLY A 389 -40.13 7.27 -15.46
CA GLY A 389 -39.40 8.48 -15.86
C GLY A 389 -37.98 8.57 -15.30
N GLN A 390 -37.71 7.97 -14.15
CA GLN A 390 -36.36 7.92 -13.57
C GLN A 390 -35.47 6.85 -14.23
N GLN A 391 -36.07 5.85 -14.90
CA GLN A 391 -35.32 4.92 -15.73
C GLN A 391 -34.70 5.66 -16.93
N GLU A 392 -35.45 6.57 -17.56
CA GLU A 392 -34.94 7.41 -18.65
C GLU A 392 -33.77 8.30 -18.18
N ASP A 393 -33.84 8.81 -16.94
CA ASP A 393 -32.72 9.58 -16.35
C ASP A 393 -31.46 8.73 -16.17
N LEU A 394 -31.59 7.47 -15.75
CA LEU A 394 -30.47 6.53 -15.67
C LEU A 394 -29.89 6.17 -17.05
N GLU A 395 -30.72 6.01 -18.05
CA GLU A 395 -30.31 5.76 -19.43
C GLU A 395 -29.52 6.96 -19.99
N ARG A 396 -30.00 8.18 -19.71
CA ARG A 396 -29.27 9.41 -20.08
C ARG A 396 -27.93 9.52 -19.35
N MET A 397 -27.88 9.25 -18.03
CA MET A 397 -26.64 9.21 -17.27
C MET A 397 -25.66 8.18 -17.84
N ALA A 398 -26.13 6.99 -18.20
CA ALA A 398 -25.31 5.95 -18.82
C ALA A 398 -24.71 6.41 -20.16
N ALA A 399 -25.49 7.11 -20.98
CA ALA A 399 -25.00 7.64 -22.26
C ALA A 399 -23.92 8.74 -22.04
N GLN A 400 -24.17 9.69 -21.12
CA GLN A 400 -23.22 10.74 -20.78
C GLN A 400 -21.91 10.16 -20.23
N LEU A 401 -21.99 9.20 -19.32
CA LEU A 401 -20.81 8.51 -18.78
C LEU A 401 -20.05 7.73 -19.86
N ALA A 402 -20.75 7.01 -20.72
CA ALA A 402 -20.11 6.25 -21.80
C ALA A 402 -19.39 7.14 -22.80
N GLU A 403 -19.96 8.31 -23.13
CA GLU A 403 -19.31 9.33 -23.95
C GLU A 403 -18.06 9.89 -23.24
N SER A 404 -18.20 10.27 -21.96
CA SER A 404 -17.08 10.79 -21.15
C SER A 404 -15.94 9.79 -20.99
N VAL A 405 -16.23 8.49 -20.83
CA VAL A 405 -15.20 7.42 -20.74
C VAL A 405 -14.46 7.26 -22.05
N LYS A 406 -15.12 7.47 -23.20
CA LYS A 406 -14.50 7.32 -24.54
C LYS A 406 -13.70 8.56 -24.97
N ALA A 407 -14.03 9.74 -24.44
CA ALA A 407 -13.30 10.99 -24.67
C ALA A 407 -11.93 11.00 -23.99
#